data_067ae42f5914d5183cc9fecdc008708b
#
_entry.id   067ae42f5914d5183cc9fecdc008708b
#
_cell.length_a   1.000
_cell.length_b   1.000
_cell.length_c   1.000
_cell.angle_alpha   90.00
_cell.angle_beta   90.00
_cell.angle_gamma   90.00
#
_symmetry.space_group_name_H-M   'P 1'
#
loop_
_entity.id
_entity.type
_entity.pdbx_description
1 polymer ?
#
loop_
_entity_poly.entity_id
_entity_poly.type
_entity_poly.pdbx_seq_one_letter_code
_entity_poly.pdbx_strand_id
1 'polypeptide(L)'
;MDVIKKIQNKDKFADIILIGDFNEDPDEQNINHLTKIGIESLMVPMLGQPKVGTYVYRGKDYFYDQIIVNDELLDNENLSIVSGSVYILDHPKYRQQEGNYSHYPFRFWAGNRLLGGYSDHLAIRVEIIKM
;
A
#
# COMPACT_ATOMS: atom_id res chain seq x y z
N MET A 1 -3.85 -13.80 -10.22
CA MET A 1 -4.98 -14.62 -9.72
C MET A 1 -4.72 -16.12 -9.75
N ASP A 2 -4.16 -16.67 -10.78
CA ASP A 2 -3.90 -18.11 -10.86
C ASP A 2 -2.92 -18.64 -9.82
N VAL A 3 -1.92 -17.84 -9.44
CA VAL A 3 -0.97 -18.21 -8.39
C VAL A 3 -1.66 -18.33 -7.04
N ILE A 4 -2.50 -17.36 -6.69
CA ILE A 4 -3.25 -17.33 -5.43
C ILE A 4 -4.15 -18.57 -5.34
N LYS A 5 -4.92 -18.86 -6.39
CA LYS A 5 -5.78 -20.05 -6.45
C LYS A 5 -4.98 -21.35 -6.33
N LYS A 6 -3.80 -21.42 -6.95
CA LYS A 6 -2.92 -22.59 -6.84
C LYS A 6 -2.42 -22.79 -5.39
N ILE A 7 -2.10 -21.71 -4.68
CA ILE A 7 -1.70 -21.77 -3.27
C ILE A 7 -2.88 -22.26 -2.44
N GLN A 8 -4.04 -21.61 -2.56
CA GLN A 8 -5.25 -21.96 -1.79
C GLN A 8 -5.76 -23.38 -2.08
N ASN A 9 -5.56 -23.90 -3.29
CA ASN A 9 -5.90 -25.27 -3.62
C ASN A 9 -4.97 -26.30 -2.95
N LYS A 10 -3.73 -25.91 -2.65
CA LYS A 10 -2.78 -26.77 -1.92
C LYS A 10 -2.96 -26.68 -0.42
N ASP A 11 -3.19 -25.49 0.07
CA ASP A 11 -3.42 -25.17 1.47
C ASP A 11 -4.44 -24.05 1.58
N LYS A 12 -5.66 -24.40 1.98
CA LYS A 12 -6.76 -23.44 2.12
C LYS A 12 -6.56 -22.45 3.29
N PHE A 13 -5.66 -22.76 4.21
CA PHE A 13 -5.29 -21.92 5.36
C PHE A 13 -3.97 -21.18 5.16
N ALA A 14 -3.47 -21.11 3.92
CA ALA A 14 -2.25 -20.40 3.63
C ALA A 14 -2.41 -18.91 3.91
N ASP A 15 -1.49 -18.34 4.67
CA ASP A 15 -1.36 -16.91 4.86
C ASP A 15 -0.84 -16.25 3.57
N ILE A 16 -1.59 -15.32 3.01
CA ILE A 16 -1.25 -14.66 1.74
C ILE A 16 -1.18 -13.15 1.93
N ILE A 17 -0.05 -12.59 1.59
CA ILE A 17 0.17 -11.15 1.51
C ILE A 17 0.71 -10.77 0.14
N LEU A 18 0.13 -9.74 -0.46
CA LEU A 18 0.62 -9.06 -1.65
C LEU A 18 1.01 -7.64 -1.23
N ILE A 19 2.25 -7.27 -1.48
CA ILE A 19 2.76 -5.95 -1.10
C ILE A 19 3.59 -5.36 -2.24
N GLY A 20 3.35 -4.10 -2.57
CA GLY A 20 4.09 -3.39 -3.60
C GLY A 20 3.30 -2.28 -4.26
N ASP A 21 3.86 -1.76 -5.35
CA ASP A 21 3.23 -0.77 -6.21
C ASP A 21 2.34 -1.46 -7.25
N PHE A 22 1.04 -1.22 -7.17
CA PHE A 22 0.04 -1.77 -8.08
C PHE A 22 -0.36 -0.79 -9.18
N ASN A 23 0.10 0.47 -9.13
CA ASN A 23 -0.33 1.56 -10.00
C ASN A 23 -1.86 1.75 -10.06
N GLU A 24 -2.57 1.30 -9.05
CA GLU A 24 -4.02 1.41 -8.90
C GLU A 24 -4.39 1.69 -7.45
N ASP A 25 -5.44 2.48 -7.26
CA ASP A 25 -6.04 2.69 -5.94
C ASP A 25 -6.81 1.44 -5.46
N PRO A 26 -7.02 1.28 -4.15
CA PRO A 26 -7.74 0.13 -3.59
C PRO A 26 -9.17 -0.06 -4.08
N ASP A 27 -9.82 0.98 -4.58
CA ASP A 27 -11.19 0.98 -5.11
C ASP A 27 -11.25 0.83 -6.64
N GLU A 28 -10.11 0.69 -7.32
CA GLU A 28 -10.08 0.46 -8.76
C GLU A 28 -10.38 -0.99 -9.15
N GLN A 29 -10.74 -1.19 -10.41
CA GLN A 29 -11.36 -2.43 -10.88
C GLN A 29 -10.51 -3.68 -10.64
N ASN A 30 -9.21 -3.62 -10.92
CA ASN A 30 -8.35 -4.80 -10.79
C ASN A 30 -8.14 -5.19 -9.33
N ILE A 31 -8.02 -4.21 -8.44
CA ILE A 31 -7.93 -4.45 -6.99
C ILE A 31 -9.25 -5.01 -6.47
N ASN A 32 -10.39 -4.45 -6.90
CA ASN A 32 -11.72 -4.95 -6.54
C ASN A 32 -11.97 -6.41 -6.99
N HIS A 33 -11.34 -6.86 -8.06
CA HIS A 33 -11.41 -8.27 -8.46
C HIS A 33 -10.79 -9.22 -7.42
N LEU A 34 -9.80 -8.76 -6.65
CA LEU A 34 -9.18 -9.55 -5.59
C LEU A 34 -10.14 -9.79 -4.42
N THR A 35 -11.02 -8.83 -4.13
CA THR A 35 -11.99 -8.98 -3.04
C THR A 35 -12.97 -10.14 -3.30
N LYS A 36 -13.26 -10.44 -4.56
CA LYS A 36 -14.13 -11.56 -4.95
C LYS A 36 -13.54 -12.94 -4.64
N ILE A 37 -12.24 -13.01 -4.39
CA ILE A 37 -11.54 -14.24 -4.01
C ILE A 37 -11.02 -14.20 -2.57
N GLY A 38 -11.60 -13.34 -1.72
CA GLY A 38 -11.27 -13.24 -0.30
C GLY A 38 -9.93 -12.58 -0.01
N ILE A 39 -9.53 -11.61 -0.83
CA ILE A 39 -8.29 -10.84 -0.66
C ILE A 39 -8.62 -9.36 -0.68
N GLU A 40 -8.22 -8.63 0.35
CA GLU A 40 -8.57 -7.22 0.50
C GLU A 40 -7.36 -6.31 0.77
N SER A 41 -7.45 -5.07 0.32
CA SER A 41 -6.44 -4.06 0.59
C SER A 41 -6.64 -3.44 1.97
N LEU A 42 -5.58 -3.46 2.77
CA LEU A 42 -5.56 -2.80 4.08
C LEU A 42 -5.47 -1.28 3.99
N MET A 43 -5.33 -0.72 2.77
CA MET A 43 -5.29 0.72 2.55
C MET A 43 -6.69 1.36 2.43
N VAL A 44 -7.74 0.56 2.25
CA VAL A 44 -9.13 1.05 2.07
C VAL A 44 -9.57 2.04 3.15
N PRO A 45 -9.31 1.83 4.46
CA PRO A 45 -9.74 2.78 5.50
C PRO A 45 -9.12 4.18 5.38
N MET A 46 -8.03 4.33 4.63
CA MET A 46 -7.36 5.63 4.44
C MET A 46 -7.84 6.40 3.22
N LEU A 47 -8.65 5.77 2.36
CA LEU A 47 -9.18 6.42 1.17
C LEU A 47 -9.98 7.68 1.53
N GLY A 48 -9.76 8.76 0.77
CA GLY A 48 -10.47 10.01 0.95
C GLY A 48 -9.95 10.92 2.07
N GLN A 49 -8.97 10.49 2.85
CA GLN A 49 -8.32 11.36 3.83
C GLN A 49 -7.44 12.40 3.12
N PRO A 50 -7.59 13.72 3.42
CA PRO A 50 -6.83 14.76 2.77
C PRO A 50 -5.32 14.61 2.98
N LYS A 51 -4.54 14.73 1.92
CA LYS A 51 -3.07 14.65 1.94
C LYS A 51 -2.51 13.30 2.45
N VAL A 52 -3.30 12.26 2.33
CA VAL A 52 -2.89 10.89 2.68
C VAL A 52 -2.83 10.05 1.41
N GLY A 53 -1.69 9.42 1.18
CA GLY A 53 -1.43 8.56 0.04
C GLY A 53 0.05 8.22 -0.02
N THR A 54 0.42 7.35 -0.95
CA THR A 54 1.82 6.93 -1.16
C THR A 54 2.46 7.61 -2.36
N TYR A 55 1.64 8.15 -3.25
CA TYR A 55 2.06 8.81 -4.48
C TYR A 55 1.20 10.05 -4.73
N VAL A 56 1.77 11.09 -5.32
CA VAL A 56 1.04 12.32 -5.68
C VAL A 56 1.22 12.61 -7.16
N TYR A 57 0.12 12.77 -7.87
CA TYR A 57 0.12 13.16 -9.28
C TYR A 57 -0.90 14.25 -9.53
N ARG A 58 -0.46 15.34 -10.15
CA ARG A 58 -1.30 16.52 -10.46
C ARG A 58 -2.12 17.01 -9.26
N GLY A 59 -1.50 17.01 -8.07
CA GLY A 59 -2.12 17.48 -6.83
C GLY A 59 -3.08 16.49 -6.16
N LYS A 60 -3.26 15.29 -6.71
CA LYS A 60 -4.09 14.24 -6.14
C LYS A 60 -3.22 13.15 -5.50
N ASP A 61 -3.63 12.72 -4.31
CA ASP A 61 -3.02 11.60 -3.58
C ASP A 61 -3.58 10.27 -4.06
N TYR A 62 -2.70 9.29 -4.24
CA TYR A 62 -3.02 7.93 -4.67
C TYR A 62 -2.41 6.90 -3.71
N PHE A 63 -3.08 5.76 -3.55
CA PHE A 63 -2.59 4.60 -2.78
C PHE A 63 -2.09 3.52 -3.72
N TYR A 64 -1.11 3.84 -4.57
CA TYR A 64 -0.56 2.90 -5.52
C TYR A 64 0.25 1.80 -4.86
N ASP A 65 0.86 2.10 -3.72
CA ASP A 65 1.54 1.12 -2.88
C ASP A 65 0.54 0.55 -1.89
N GLN A 66 0.35 -0.76 -1.92
CA GLN A 66 -0.68 -1.41 -1.14
C GLN A 66 -0.16 -2.63 -0.39
N ILE A 67 -0.84 -2.95 0.69
CA ILE A 67 -0.73 -4.18 1.46
C ILE A 67 -2.08 -4.87 1.33
N ILE A 68 -2.11 -6.00 0.66
CA ILE A 68 -3.31 -6.74 0.32
C ILE A 68 -3.17 -8.15 0.92
N VAL A 69 -4.16 -8.58 1.69
CA VAL A 69 -4.11 -9.83 2.46
C VAL A 69 -5.37 -10.66 2.29
N ASN A 70 -5.27 -11.95 2.59
CA ASN A 70 -6.43 -12.82 2.70
C ASN A 70 -6.97 -12.87 4.14
N ASP A 71 -8.15 -13.45 4.30
CA ASP A 71 -8.84 -13.55 5.59
C ASP A 71 -8.04 -14.34 6.64
N GLU A 72 -7.21 -15.29 6.23
CA GLU A 72 -6.36 -16.07 7.12
C GLU A 72 -5.37 -15.19 7.92
N LEU A 73 -4.89 -14.12 7.34
CA LEU A 73 -4.04 -13.12 8.03
C LEU A 73 -4.83 -12.16 8.94
N LEU A 74 -6.15 -12.23 8.97
CA LEU A 74 -7.03 -11.36 9.75
C LEU A 74 -7.78 -12.10 10.85
N ASP A 75 -7.65 -13.42 10.93
CA ASP A 75 -8.44 -14.28 11.83
C ASP A 75 -7.94 -14.35 13.29
N ASN A 76 -6.79 -13.76 13.59
CA ASN A 76 -6.08 -13.82 14.87
C ASN A 76 -5.61 -15.23 15.25
N GLU A 77 -5.35 -16.06 14.27
CA GLU A 77 -4.74 -17.38 14.43
C GLU A 77 -3.36 -17.43 13.76
N ASN A 78 -2.45 -18.27 14.23
CA ASN A 78 -1.11 -18.45 13.68
C ASN A 78 -0.35 -17.16 13.42
N LEU A 79 -0.25 -16.73 12.15
CA LEU A 79 0.24 -15.39 11.77
C LEU A 79 -0.97 -14.49 11.56
N SER A 80 -0.94 -13.31 12.15
CA SER A 80 -2.02 -12.34 11.99
C SER A 80 -1.52 -10.92 11.88
N ILE A 81 -2.23 -10.13 11.09
CA ILE A 81 -2.02 -8.68 11.00
C ILE A 81 -2.46 -8.03 12.31
N VAL A 82 -1.60 -7.22 12.88
CA VAL A 82 -1.97 -6.38 14.02
C VAL A 82 -2.95 -5.31 13.55
N SER A 83 -4.16 -5.31 14.09
CA SER A 83 -5.21 -4.36 13.71
C SER A 83 -4.72 -2.91 13.86
N GLY A 84 -4.93 -2.08 12.84
CA GLY A 84 -4.53 -0.68 12.84
C GLY A 84 -3.01 -0.44 12.68
N SER A 85 -2.23 -1.49 12.36
CA SER A 85 -0.77 -1.37 12.23
C SER A 85 -0.29 -0.92 10.85
N VAL A 86 -1.19 -0.81 9.87
CA VAL A 86 -0.85 -0.30 8.54
C VAL A 86 -0.45 1.17 8.65
N TYR A 87 0.70 1.49 8.11
CA TYR A 87 1.28 2.81 8.25
C TYR A 87 1.99 3.25 6.97
N ILE A 88 1.75 4.50 6.56
CA ILE A 88 2.53 5.18 5.53
C ILE A 88 3.63 5.96 6.24
N LEU A 89 4.89 5.76 5.85
CA LEU A 89 6.02 6.49 6.42
C LEU A 89 6.03 7.93 5.89
N ASP A 90 5.16 8.75 6.45
CA ASP A 90 4.94 10.14 6.06
C ASP A 90 5.57 11.09 7.07
N HIS A 91 6.87 11.29 6.94
CA HIS A 91 7.61 12.26 7.72
C HIS A 91 7.97 13.46 6.82
N PRO A 92 8.00 14.72 7.33
CA PRO A 92 8.34 15.90 6.55
C PRO A 92 9.62 15.77 5.72
N LYS A 93 10.63 15.05 6.20
CA LYS A 93 11.89 14.82 5.46
C LYS A 93 11.70 14.02 4.16
N TYR A 94 10.63 13.25 4.06
CA TYR A 94 10.30 12.46 2.85
C TYR A 94 9.43 13.22 1.89
N ARG A 95 9.02 14.45 2.24
CA ARG A 95 8.23 15.31 1.38
C ARG A 95 9.03 16.53 0.96
N GLN A 96 8.77 17.01 -0.26
CA GLN A 96 9.35 18.27 -0.73
C GLN A 96 8.78 19.42 0.08
N GLN A 97 9.66 20.31 0.61
CA GLN A 97 9.25 21.36 1.54
C GLN A 97 8.95 22.69 0.84
N GLU A 98 9.46 22.89 -0.36
CA GLU A 98 9.40 24.19 -1.05
C GLU A 98 8.86 24.05 -2.47
N GLY A 99 8.35 25.18 -3.01
CA GLY A 99 7.90 25.31 -4.39
C GLY A 99 6.51 24.75 -4.64
N ASN A 100 6.16 24.64 -5.92
CA ASN A 100 4.83 24.23 -6.37
C ASN A 100 4.49 22.76 -6.05
N TYR A 101 5.51 21.96 -5.75
CA TYR A 101 5.39 20.54 -5.42
C TYR A 101 5.67 20.28 -3.94
N SER A 102 5.49 21.29 -3.09
CA SER A 102 5.64 21.17 -1.66
C SER A 102 4.79 20.07 -1.10
N HIS A 103 4.73 19.21 -0.46
CA HIS A 103 3.96 18.07 -0.02
C HIS A 103 4.06 16.79 -0.91
N TYR A 104 4.57 16.90 -2.13
CA TYR A 104 4.87 15.72 -2.93
C TYR A 104 5.97 14.90 -2.26
N PRO A 105 6.00 13.57 -2.45
CA PRO A 105 7.16 12.79 -2.03
C PRO A 105 8.45 13.39 -2.59
N PHE A 106 9.48 13.46 -1.75
CA PHE A 106 10.75 14.10 -2.11
C PHE A 106 11.59 13.13 -2.95
N ARG A 107 11.42 13.21 -4.25
CA ARG A 107 12.07 12.34 -5.23
C ARG A 107 13.55 12.69 -5.43
N PHE A 108 14.32 11.73 -5.89
CA PHE A 108 15.73 11.92 -6.21
C PHE A 108 15.91 12.74 -7.49
N TRP A 109 15.12 12.44 -8.52
CA TRP A 109 15.09 13.16 -9.80
C TRP A 109 13.72 13.73 -10.11
N ALA A 110 13.71 14.89 -10.75
CA ALA A 110 12.53 15.47 -11.40
C ALA A 110 12.89 15.79 -12.86
N GLY A 111 12.52 14.87 -13.78
CA GLY A 111 13.02 14.90 -15.15
C GLY A 111 14.55 14.82 -15.17
N ASN A 112 15.21 15.84 -15.73
CA ASN A 112 16.68 15.92 -15.80
C ASN A 112 17.32 16.63 -14.60
N ARG A 113 16.50 17.08 -13.63
CA ARG A 113 16.97 17.83 -12.48
C ARG A 113 17.15 16.93 -11.28
N LEU A 114 18.34 16.94 -10.69
CA LEU A 114 18.63 16.27 -9.42
C LEU A 114 18.05 17.08 -8.26
N LEU A 115 17.15 16.49 -7.48
CA LEU A 115 16.59 17.07 -6.25
C LEU A 115 17.30 16.53 -5.00
N GLY A 116 17.84 15.31 -5.07
CA GLY A 116 18.55 14.68 -3.96
C GLY A 116 17.67 14.13 -2.85
N GLY A 117 16.37 13.91 -3.15
CA GLY A 117 15.44 13.26 -2.23
C GLY A 117 15.59 11.74 -2.20
N TYR A 118 14.54 11.05 -1.77
CA TYR A 118 14.56 9.61 -1.50
C TYR A 118 13.83 8.79 -2.56
N SER A 119 12.55 9.10 -2.79
CA SER A 119 11.65 8.40 -3.70
C SER A 119 10.49 9.29 -4.10
N ASP A 120 9.85 9.00 -5.21
CA ASP A 120 8.57 9.59 -5.61
C ASP A 120 7.36 8.86 -4.98
N HIS A 121 7.61 7.80 -4.22
CA HIS A 121 6.62 7.12 -3.39
C HIS A 121 7.01 7.18 -1.90
N LEU A 122 6.00 7.16 -1.03
CA LEU A 122 6.18 6.96 0.40
C LEU A 122 6.14 5.47 0.72
N ALA A 123 7.03 5.02 1.60
CA ALA A 123 7.05 3.63 2.02
C ALA A 123 5.85 3.28 2.89
N ILE A 124 5.43 2.02 2.83
CA ILE A 124 4.34 1.46 3.65
C ILE A 124 4.86 0.33 4.53
N ARG A 125 4.22 0.12 5.67
CA ARG A 125 4.50 -0.98 6.57
C ARG A 125 3.24 -1.54 7.22
N VAL A 126 3.35 -2.76 7.72
CA VAL A 126 2.34 -3.42 8.54
C VAL A 126 3.06 -4.28 9.59
N GLU A 127 2.42 -4.54 10.70
CA GLU A 127 2.93 -5.45 11.74
C GLU A 127 2.20 -6.79 11.66
N ILE A 128 2.98 -7.87 11.63
CA ILE A 128 2.49 -9.25 11.66
C ILE A 128 2.96 -9.86 12.96
N ILE A 129 2.07 -10.51 13.67
CA ILE A 129 2.35 -11.20 14.93
C ILE A 129 2.08 -12.69 14.78
N LYS A 130 2.89 -13.51 15.45
CA LYS A 130 2.60 -14.93 15.64
C LYS A 130 1.81 -15.08 16.93
N MET A 131 0.62 -15.61 16.78
CA MET A 131 -0.28 -15.88 17.90
C MET A 131 0.13 -17.13 18.69
#